data_5bd6e642d0288663f20683dfca124592
#
_entry.id   5bd6e642d0288663f20683dfca124592
#
_cell.length_a   1.000
_cell.length_b   1.000
_cell.length_c   1.000
_cell.angle_alpha   90.00
_cell.angle_beta   90.00
_cell.angle_gamma   90.00
#
_symmetry.space_group_name_H-M   'P 1'
#
loop_
_entity.id
_entity.type
_entity.pdbx_description
1 polymer ?
#
loop_
_entity_poly.entity_id
_entity_poly.type
_entity_poly.pdbx_seq_one_letter_code
_entity_poly.pdbx_strand_id
1 'polypeptide(L)'
;MNLPRANPPTSAVPATSASSLARWITPERAFAVIAFLFGHALVLVIPPFQAADEPFHFLRAYQITDGVFISRQHDARGVAMGEFPVSLYQVWLPFSYMGFNLSVKASLQDIRDGLRIRLNPAKRMRIAIPSTAYYSPACYLPQCAGIMIGRALGVGPLAMLYLGREANLLAWILLGYASLRAAPMIARPLFLLLLMPMSMYLASTASADVSTNAFAVLFTATVLKYSVLPQPDSIGPARFLALLMLSLAVCLCKFAYVPLLALLLLIPPRNFGRPARYAAQILVLAAASASVWLFSISIGPGLDGKIRLTDEVSARMQFQWLAHHPLRFAPVLLQTFRLKGWVVLQSYVGLIGWLDMFLPAAFVIGYLILLILACLPNDDKPPLPPPWRAAVIVLPAVVCSFLIIALLSYLYWTPVQAAFIDGLTGRYLIPLSPAVFLVMSSAMRRDSRFRWPCSARTLNALMVLISIFACIYFLAVVRNRYYG
;
A
#
# COMPACT_ATOMS: atom_id res chain seq x y z
N MET A 1 -80.53 -6.80 -1.84
CA MET A 1 -79.51 -7.83 -1.66
C MET A 1 -78.51 -7.67 -2.80
N ASN A 2 -77.45 -6.87 -2.63
CA ASN A 2 -76.43 -6.63 -3.65
C ASN A 2 -75.15 -7.29 -3.18
N LEU A 3 -74.70 -8.29 -3.91
CA LEU A 3 -73.42 -8.99 -3.71
C LEU A 3 -72.27 -8.16 -4.35
N PRO A 4 -71.16 -7.96 -3.71
CA PRO A 4 -70.00 -7.27 -4.30
C PRO A 4 -69.29 -8.17 -5.32
N ARG A 5 -68.96 -7.61 -6.53
CA ARG A 5 -68.15 -8.24 -7.56
C ARG A 5 -66.69 -8.34 -7.08
N ALA A 6 -66.18 -9.55 -7.08
CA ALA A 6 -64.75 -9.83 -6.87
C ALA A 6 -63.93 -9.36 -8.09
N ASN A 7 -62.93 -8.52 -7.87
CA ASN A 7 -61.89 -8.18 -8.88
C ASN A 7 -60.98 -9.40 -9.15
N PRO A 8 -60.59 -9.66 -10.41
CA PRO A 8 -59.64 -10.73 -10.72
C PRO A 8 -58.22 -10.39 -10.22
N PRO A 9 -57.43 -11.40 -9.85
CA PRO A 9 -56.05 -11.16 -9.37
C PRO A 9 -55.17 -10.58 -10.48
N THR A 10 -54.55 -9.44 -10.22
CA THR A 10 -53.51 -8.87 -11.08
C THR A 10 -52.35 -9.85 -11.15
N SER A 11 -52.12 -10.37 -12.35
CA SER A 11 -50.96 -11.22 -12.67
C SER A 11 -49.65 -10.46 -12.36
N ALA A 12 -48.95 -10.95 -11.34
CA ALA A 12 -47.62 -10.51 -11.04
C ALA A 12 -46.69 -10.89 -12.22
N VAL A 13 -46.19 -9.90 -12.93
CA VAL A 13 -45.15 -10.07 -13.94
C VAL A 13 -43.89 -10.60 -13.21
N PRO A 14 -43.33 -11.74 -13.62
CA PRO A 14 -42.13 -12.26 -12.96
C PRO A 14 -40.98 -11.25 -13.13
N ALA A 15 -40.40 -10.80 -12.01
CA ALA A 15 -39.25 -9.94 -11.98
C ALA A 15 -38.10 -10.59 -12.75
N THR A 16 -37.74 -10.00 -13.87
CA THR A 16 -36.76 -10.46 -14.84
C THR A 16 -35.41 -10.80 -14.22
N SER A 17 -34.71 -11.77 -14.80
CA SER A 17 -33.40 -12.35 -14.48
C SER A 17 -32.24 -11.33 -14.26
N ALA A 18 -32.43 -10.06 -14.60
CA ALA A 18 -31.50 -8.96 -14.28
C ALA A 18 -31.28 -8.74 -12.78
N SER A 19 -32.18 -9.23 -11.93
CA SER A 19 -32.05 -9.12 -10.46
C SER A 19 -31.05 -10.11 -9.84
N SER A 20 -30.68 -11.18 -10.52
CA SER A 20 -29.73 -12.19 -10.02
C SER A 20 -28.27 -11.77 -10.23
N LEU A 21 -27.90 -11.30 -11.42
CA LEU A 21 -26.53 -10.81 -11.70
C LEU A 21 -26.14 -9.63 -10.79
N ALA A 22 -27.06 -8.70 -10.54
CA ALA A 22 -26.81 -7.55 -9.67
C ALA A 22 -26.52 -7.91 -8.20
N ARG A 23 -26.97 -9.08 -7.74
CA ARG A 23 -26.65 -9.62 -6.41
C ARG A 23 -25.23 -10.21 -6.32
N TRP A 24 -24.58 -10.54 -7.44
CA TRP A 24 -23.23 -11.11 -7.47
C TRP A 24 -22.13 -10.06 -7.54
N ILE A 25 -22.44 -8.83 -7.98
CA ILE A 25 -21.45 -7.75 -8.13
C ILE A 25 -21.38 -6.96 -6.81
N THR A 26 -20.67 -7.52 -5.84
CA THR A 26 -20.29 -6.77 -4.62
C THR A 26 -18.94 -6.06 -4.84
N PRO A 27 -18.67 -4.93 -4.15
CA PRO A 27 -17.39 -4.21 -4.32
C PRO A 27 -16.15 -5.09 -4.13
N GLU A 28 -16.17 -5.99 -3.15
CA GLU A 28 -15.04 -6.88 -2.88
C GLU A 28 -14.83 -7.92 -3.98
N ARG A 29 -15.90 -8.46 -4.60
CA ARG A 29 -15.80 -9.41 -5.71
C ARG A 29 -15.36 -8.71 -6.99
N ALA A 30 -15.94 -7.54 -7.29
CA ALA A 30 -15.53 -6.73 -8.43
C ALA A 30 -14.05 -6.35 -8.33
N PHE A 31 -13.60 -5.93 -7.14
CA PHE A 31 -12.20 -5.66 -6.86
C PHE A 31 -11.32 -6.87 -7.18
N ALA A 32 -11.66 -8.05 -6.62
CA ALA A 32 -10.85 -9.25 -6.80
C ALA A 32 -10.69 -9.63 -8.28
N VAL A 33 -11.77 -9.57 -9.05
CA VAL A 33 -11.74 -9.89 -10.49
C VAL A 33 -10.93 -8.86 -11.28
N ILE A 34 -11.18 -7.56 -11.06
CA ILE A 34 -10.46 -6.49 -11.76
C ILE A 34 -8.97 -6.52 -11.41
N ALA A 35 -8.65 -6.60 -10.11
CA ALA A 35 -7.27 -6.65 -9.65
C ALA A 35 -6.53 -7.90 -10.15
N PHE A 36 -7.20 -9.05 -10.23
CA PHE A 36 -6.60 -10.27 -10.81
C PHE A 36 -6.28 -10.08 -12.30
N LEU A 37 -7.26 -9.69 -13.11
CA LEU A 37 -7.08 -9.57 -14.56
C LEU A 37 -6.04 -8.49 -14.92
N PHE A 38 -6.21 -7.28 -14.41
CA PHE A 38 -5.32 -6.18 -14.73
C PHE A 38 -3.98 -6.25 -13.99
N GLY A 39 -3.96 -6.75 -12.76
CA GLY A 39 -2.73 -6.95 -12.00
C GLY A 39 -1.83 -8.01 -12.66
N HIS A 40 -2.40 -9.14 -13.09
CA HIS A 40 -1.66 -10.16 -13.84
C HIS A 40 -1.12 -9.61 -15.17
N ALA A 41 -1.94 -8.85 -15.91
CA ALA A 41 -1.48 -8.17 -17.11
C ALA A 41 -0.31 -7.21 -16.83
N LEU A 42 -0.37 -6.44 -15.73
CA LEU A 42 0.73 -5.56 -15.30
C LEU A 42 1.98 -6.34 -14.90
N VAL A 43 1.85 -7.48 -14.19
CA VAL A 43 3.01 -8.35 -13.85
C VAL A 43 3.78 -8.72 -15.12
N LEU A 44 3.08 -9.02 -16.21
CA LEU A 44 3.69 -9.42 -17.49
C LEU A 44 4.18 -8.22 -18.31
N VAL A 45 3.44 -7.10 -18.33
CA VAL A 45 3.76 -5.94 -19.17
C VAL A 45 4.84 -5.05 -18.55
N ILE A 46 4.96 -4.98 -17.23
CA ILE A 46 6.07 -4.26 -16.59
C ILE A 46 7.35 -5.08 -16.80
N PRO A 47 8.36 -4.56 -17.53
CA PRO A 47 9.59 -5.30 -17.75
C PRO A 47 10.27 -5.64 -16.42
N PRO A 48 11.14 -6.65 -16.39
CA PRO A 48 11.90 -6.99 -15.19
C PRO A 48 12.66 -5.79 -14.64
N PHE A 49 12.57 -5.58 -13.33
CA PHE A 49 13.31 -4.55 -12.59
C PHE A 49 12.99 -3.10 -12.97
N GLN A 50 11.82 -2.86 -13.58
CA GLN A 50 11.38 -1.52 -13.96
C GLN A 50 10.40 -0.87 -12.97
N ALA A 51 10.42 -1.28 -11.72
CA ALA A 51 9.87 -0.50 -10.62
C ALA A 51 11.02 0.08 -9.77
N ALA A 52 10.78 1.23 -9.17
CA ALA A 52 11.77 1.86 -8.29
C ALA A 52 12.23 0.89 -7.19
N ASP A 53 13.54 0.73 -7.07
CA ASP A 53 14.22 -0.17 -6.11
C ASP A 53 13.91 -1.68 -6.28
N GLU A 54 13.18 -2.11 -7.30
CA GLU A 54 12.77 -3.51 -7.48
C GLU A 54 13.93 -4.50 -7.50
N PRO A 55 15.10 -4.21 -8.13
CA PRO A 55 16.26 -5.11 -8.06
C PRO A 55 16.70 -5.37 -6.61
N PHE A 56 16.76 -4.32 -5.81
CA PHE A 56 17.20 -4.38 -4.42
C PHE A 56 16.16 -5.07 -3.53
N HIS A 57 14.86 -4.86 -3.80
CA HIS A 57 13.78 -5.60 -3.15
C HIS A 57 13.81 -7.09 -3.46
N PHE A 58 14.04 -7.46 -4.72
CA PHE A 58 14.16 -8.87 -5.13
C PHE A 58 15.38 -9.53 -4.47
N LEU A 59 16.55 -8.87 -4.48
CA LEU A 59 17.74 -9.34 -3.79
C LEU A 59 17.48 -9.52 -2.30
N ARG A 60 16.82 -8.56 -1.64
CA ARG A 60 16.50 -8.67 -0.22
C ARG A 60 15.54 -9.84 0.08
N ALA A 61 14.49 -10.03 -0.72
CA ALA A 61 13.58 -11.15 -0.58
C ALA A 61 14.32 -12.50 -0.79
N TYR A 62 15.21 -12.58 -1.79
CA TYR A 62 16.06 -13.75 -2.00
C TYR A 62 16.97 -14.02 -0.79
N GLN A 63 17.62 -12.99 -0.23
CA GLN A 63 18.48 -13.10 0.95
C GLN A 63 17.73 -13.66 2.16
N ILE A 64 16.47 -13.26 2.34
CA ILE A 64 15.60 -13.80 3.40
C ILE A 64 15.34 -15.28 3.18
N THR A 65 15.14 -15.74 1.94
CA THR A 65 14.96 -17.18 1.63
C THR A 65 16.24 -17.98 1.78
N ASP A 66 17.41 -17.35 1.85
CA ASP A 66 18.69 -17.94 2.24
C ASP A 66 18.90 -17.98 3.77
N GLY A 67 17.90 -17.57 4.57
CA GLY A 67 17.96 -17.58 6.03
C GLY A 67 18.59 -16.32 6.65
N VAL A 68 18.94 -15.30 5.86
CA VAL A 68 19.52 -14.04 6.35
C VAL A 68 18.40 -13.04 6.64
N PHE A 69 17.81 -13.12 7.83
CA PHE A 69 16.70 -12.24 8.24
C PHE A 69 17.15 -10.82 8.57
N ILE A 70 18.38 -10.61 9.05
CA ILE A 70 18.94 -9.28 9.36
C ILE A 70 20.23 -9.13 8.55
N SER A 71 20.28 -8.12 7.68
CA SER A 71 21.50 -7.80 6.92
C SER A 71 22.43 -6.95 7.78
N ARG A 72 23.64 -7.46 8.06
CA ARG A 72 24.64 -6.79 8.92
C ARG A 72 25.96 -6.49 8.22
N GLN A 73 26.09 -6.87 6.95
CA GLN A 73 27.32 -6.64 6.20
C GLN A 73 27.28 -5.21 5.61
N HIS A 74 28.41 -4.51 5.75
CA HIS A 74 28.62 -3.18 5.17
C HIS A 74 29.95 -3.13 4.43
N ASP A 75 30.08 -2.25 3.47
CA ASP A 75 31.37 -1.89 2.88
C ASP A 75 32.12 -0.87 3.75
N ALA A 76 33.33 -0.49 3.34
CA ALA A 76 34.15 0.49 4.04
C ALA A 76 33.51 1.91 4.12
N ARG A 77 32.49 2.19 3.31
CA ARG A 77 31.75 3.46 3.30
C ARG A 77 30.46 3.40 4.13
N GLY A 78 30.16 2.28 4.78
CA GLY A 78 28.93 2.07 5.55
C GLY A 78 27.69 1.72 4.70
N VAL A 79 27.89 1.34 3.43
CA VAL A 79 26.79 0.89 2.55
C VAL A 79 26.46 -0.58 2.86
N ALA A 80 25.19 -0.87 3.08
CA ALA A 80 24.74 -2.24 3.34
C ALA A 80 24.94 -3.14 2.12
N MET A 81 25.54 -4.30 2.35
CA MET A 81 25.91 -5.29 1.34
C MET A 81 25.24 -6.65 1.62
N GLY A 82 25.10 -7.46 0.59
CA GLY A 82 24.69 -8.86 0.71
C GLY A 82 25.48 -9.74 -0.24
N GLU A 83 25.55 -11.04 0.04
CA GLU A 83 26.13 -12.04 -0.85
C GLU A 83 25.04 -12.76 -1.63
N PHE A 84 25.13 -12.72 -2.96
CA PHE A 84 24.11 -13.22 -3.86
C PHE A 84 24.69 -14.08 -4.98
N PRO A 85 23.96 -15.10 -5.46
CA PRO A 85 24.33 -15.79 -6.69
C PRO A 85 24.55 -14.82 -7.85
N VAL A 86 25.64 -14.97 -8.59
CA VAL A 86 25.97 -14.12 -9.76
C VAL A 86 24.82 -14.12 -10.78
N SER A 87 24.09 -15.23 -10.88
CA SER A 87 22.95 -15.35 -11.80
C SER A 87 21.81 -14.35 -11.51
N LEU A 88 21.63 -13.85 -10.27
CA LEU A 88 20.69 -12.79 -9.98
C LEU A 88 21.10 -11.45 -10.58
N TYR A 89 22.38 -11.15 -10.57
CA TYR A 89 22.92 -9.95 -11.21
C TYR A 89 22.86 -10.05 -12.73
N GLN A 90 23.17 -11.23 -13.29
CA GLN A 90 23.12 -11.47 -14.73
C GLN A 90 21.73 -11.22 -15.32
N VAL A 91 20.65 -11.61 -14.63
CA VAL A 91 19.28 -11.36 -15.11
C VAL A 91 18.84 -9.91 -14.95
N TRP A 92 19.45 -9.13 -14.06
CA TRP A 92 19.16 -7.71 -13.88
C TRP A 92 19.89 -6.82 -14.90
N LEU A 93 21.15 -7.15 -15.21
CA LEU A 93 22.04 -6.30 -16.00
C LEU A 93 21.42 -5.81 -17.34
N PRO A 94 20.74 -6.65 -18.18
CA PRO A 94 20.14 -6.17 -19.43
C PRO A 94 19.03 -5.11 -19.28
N PHE A 95 18.45 -4.98 -18.10
CA PHE A 95 17.37 -4.03 -17.81
C PHE A 95 17.84 -2.80 -17.02
N SER A 96 19.09 -2.77 -16.56
CA SER A 96 19.60 -1.74 -15.66
C SER A 96 19.68 -0.34 -16.27
N TYR A 97 19.82 -0.23 -17.58
CA TYR A 97 19.93 1.04 -18.31
C TYR A 97 18.59 1.64 -18.75
N MET A 98 17.47 0.98 -18.46
CA MET A 98 16.14 1.48 -18.81
C MET A 98 15.61 2.53 -17.82
N GLY A 99 16.06 2.49 -16.56
CA GLY A 99 15.68 3.46 -15.54
C GLY A 99 16.16 4.86 -15.88
N PHE A 100 15.28 5.87 -15.70
CA PHE A 100 15.52 7.27 -16.04
C PHE A 100 15.84 7.53 -17.54
N ASN A 101 15.65 6.56 -18.41
CA ASN A 101 15.87 6.67 -19.84
C ASN A 101 14.60 6.31 -20.62
N LEU A 102 13.75 7.30 -20.90
CA LEU A 102 12.45 7.11 -21.54
C LEU A 102 12.54 6.63 -22.98
N SER A 103 13.66 6.81 -23.66
CA SER A 103 13.87 6.38 -25.04
C SER A 103 14.14 4.88 -25.18
N VAL A 104 14.63 4.23 -24.12
CA VAL A 104 14.95 2.80 -24.13
C VAL A 104 13.68 1.97 -23.94
N LYS A 105 13.47 1.02 -24.84
CA LYS A 105 12.35 0.07 -24.81
C LYS A 105 12.80 -1.32 -24.35
N ALA A 106 11.85 -2.08 -23.81
CA ALA A 106 12.10 -3.44 -23.38
C ALA A 106 12.24 -4.39 -24.59
N SER A 107 13.23 -5.26 -24.53
CA SER A 107 13.42 -6.33 -25.51
C SER A 107 12.76 -7.62 -25.02
N LEU A 108 11.85 -8.17 -25.83
CA LEU A 108 11.30 -9.50 -25.56
C LEU A 108 12.38 -10.60 -25.67
N GLN A 109 13.44 -10.34 -26.46
CA GLN A 109 14.57 -11.27 -26.53
C GLN A 109 15.35 -11.30 -25.22
N ASP A 110 15.62 -10.15 -24.59
CA ASP A 110 16.29 -10.08 -23.29
C ASP A 110 15.49 -10.81 -22.19
N ILE A 111 14.16 -10.69 -22.24
CA ILE A 111 13.29 -11.44 -21.31
C ILE A 111 13.42 -12.95 -21.55
N ARG A 112 13.37 -13.42 -22.81
CA ARG A 112 13.51 -14.84 -23.16
C ARG A 112 14.87 -15.40 -22.75
N ASP A 113 15.92 -14.63 -22.99
CA ASP A 113 17.29 -15.05 -22.63
C ASP A 113 17.48 -15.05 -21.11
N GLY A 114 16.93 -14.07 -20.41
CA GLY A 114 16.91 -14.04 -18.96
C GLY A 114 16.18 -15.23 -18.33
N LEU A 115 15.08 -15.71 -18.95
CA LEU A 115 14.36 -16.91 -18.49
C LEU A 115 15.16 -18.20 -18.64
N ARG A 116 16.14 -18.24 -19.56
CA ARG A 116 17.04 -19.39 -19.78
C ARG A 116 18.19 -19.45 -18.77
N ILE A 117 18.50 -18.34 -18.10
CA ILE A 117 19.57 -18.30 -17.09
C ILE A 117 19.17 -19.17 -15.91
N ARG A 118 19.99 -20.19 -15.61
CA ARG A 118 19.79 -21.06 -14.46
C ARG A 118 20.35 -20.45 -13.18
N LEU A 119 19.71 -20.72 -12.05
CA LEU A 119 20.24 -20.33 -10.75
C LEU A 119 21.54 -21.14 -10.47
N ASN A 120 22.61 -20.41 -10.12
CA ASN A 120 23.84 -21.02 -9.64
C ASN A 120 24.13 -20.53 -8.21
N PRO A 121 23.69 -21.26 -7.16
CA PRO A 121 23.86 -20.83 -5.77
C PRO A 121 25.33 -20.82 -5.30
N ALA A 122 26.22 -21.61 -5.94
CA ALA A 122 27.60 -21.75 -5.51
C ALA A 122 28.46 -20.53 -5.91
N LYS A 123 28.21 -19.95 -7.08
CA LYS A 123 28.96 -18.78 -7.54
C LYS A 123 28.33 -17.50 -7.03
N ARG A 124 28.91 -16.90 -5.99
CA ARG A 124 28.35 -15.72 -5.32
C ARG A 124 29.21 -14.48 -5.52
N MET A 125 28.57 -13.31 -5.39
CA MET A 125 29.21 -12.00 -5.39
C MET A 125 28.57 -11.09 -4.36
N ARG A 126 29.31 -10.05 -3.91
CA ARG A 126 28.78 -9.03 -3.03
C ARG A 126 28.07 -7.94 -3.84
N ILE A 127 26.85 -7.61 -3.50
CA ILE A 127 26.04 -6.57 -4.14
C ILE A 127 25.52 -5.63 -3.06
N ALA A 128 25.53 -4.33 -3.34
CA ALA A 128 24.96 -3.31 -2.46
C ALA A 128 23.43 -3.39 -2.46
N ILE A 129 22.84 -3.33 -1.27
CA ILE A 129 21.39 -3.26 -1.04
C ILE A 129 21.05 -2.12 -0.06
N PRO A 130 21.43 -0.88 -0.37
CA PRO A 130 21.57 0.21 0.61
C PRO A 130 20.26 0.57 1.32
N SER A 131 19.14 0.62 0.61
CA SER A 131 17.83 0.97 1.18
C SER A 131 17.08 -0.24 1.72
N THR A 132 17.20 -1.40 1.07
CA THR A 132 16.34 -2.57 1.33
C THR A 132 16.87 -3.49 2.43
N ALA A 133 18.15 -3.39 2.79
CA ALA A 133 18.77 -4.15 3.87
C ALA A 133 18.05 -4.00 5.23
N TYR A 134 17.50 -2.82 5.47
CA TYR A 134 16.88 -2.43 6.74
C TYR A 134 15.39 -2.71 6.84
N TYR A 135 14.76 -3.19 5.75
CA TYR A 135 13.36 -3.61 5.80
C TYR A 135 13.21 -4.95 6.52
N SER A 136 12.20 -5.04 7.36
CA SER A 136 11.84 -6.27 8.06
C SER A 136 11.46 -7.38 7.07
N PRO A 137 11.77 -8.65 7.36
CA PRO A 137 11.28 -9.79 6.60
C PRO A 137 9.77 -9.84 6.42
N ALA A 138 8.99 -9.27 7.34
CA ALA A 138 7.53 -9.22 7.26
C ALA A 138 7.01 -8.55 5.98
N CYS A 139 7.74 -7.54 5.47
CA CYS A 139 7.36 -6.86 4.21
C CYS A 139 7.51 -7.75 2.98
N TYR A 140 8.31 -8.79 3.07
CA TYR A 140 8.69 -9.65 1.94
C TYR A 140 8.04 -11.03 1.96
N LEU A 141 7.18 -11.33 2.95
CA LEU A 141 6.58 -12.65 3.10
C LEU A 141 5.95 -13.20 1.80
N PRO A 142 5.12 -12.43 1.06
CA PRO A 142 4.57 -12.93 -0.20
C PRO A 142 5.66 -13.20 -1.25
N GLN A 143 6.61 -12.28 -1.41
CA GLN A 143 7.70 -12.44 -2.37
C GLN A 143 8.57 -13.65 -2.04
N CYS A 144 8.90 -13.83 -0.76
CA CYS A 144 9.66 -14.99 -0.30
C CYS A 144 8.93 -16.29 -0.63
N ALA A 145 7.61 -16.35 -0.44
CA ALA A 145 6.81 -17.52 -0.82
C ALA A 145 6.93 -17.82 -2.33
N GLY A 146 6.79 -16.79 -3.19
CA GLY A 146 6.97 -16.95 -4.63
C GLY A 146 8.38 -17.41 -5.02
N ILE A 147 9.43 -16.82 -4.42
CA ILE A 147 10.82 -17.23 -4.63
C ILE A 147 11.06 -18.66 -4.17
N MET A 148 10.54 -19.06 -3.00
CA MET A 148 10.68 -20.43 -2.47
C MET A 148 9.99 -21.46 -3.38
N ILE A 149 8.80 -21.13 -3.91
CA ILE A 149 8.14 -21.96 -4.93
C ILE A 149 9.04 -22.10 -6.16
N GLY A 150 9.61 -20.99 -6.65
CA GLY A 150 10.53 -21.01 -7.79
C GLY A 150 11.78 -21.87 -7.54
N ARG A 151 12.35 -21.80 -6.34
CA ARG A 151 13.48 -22.65 -5.92
C ARG A 151 13.09 -24.12 -5.90
N ALA A 152 11.93 -24.46 -5.36
CA ALA A 152 11.43 -25.83 -5.29
C ALA A 152 11.17 -26.42 -6.70
N LEU A 153 10.73 -25.58 -7.64
CA LEU A 153 10.52 -25.96 -9.06
C LEU A 153 11.82 -25.94 -9.88
N GLY A 154 12.96 -25.52 -9.32
CA GLY A 154 14.23 -25.44 -10.01
C GLY A 154 14.29 -24.42 -11.15
N VAL A 155 13.42 -23.38 -11.13
CA VAL A 155 13.38 -22.34 -12.17
C VAL A 155 14.48 -21.31 -12.00
N GLY A 156 14.79 -20.56 -13.07
CA GLY A 156 15.81 -19.52 -13.07
C GLY A 156 15.41 -18.26 -12.30
N PRO A 157 16.38 -17.36 -12.01
CA PRO A 157 16.16 -16.16 -11.20
C PRO A 157 15.07 -15.23 -11.75
N LEU A 158 14.98 -15.07 -13.08
CA LEU A 158 13.96 -14.21 -13.68
C LEU A 158 12.54 -14.77 -13.47
N ALA A 159 12.37 -16.09 -13.58
CA ALA A 159 11.09 -16.73 -13.27
C ALA A 159 10.73 -16.59 -11.77
N MET A 160 11.73 -16.62 -10.87
CA MET A 160 11.54 -16.36 -9.43
C MET A 160 11.06 -14.92 -9.18
N LEU A 161 11.57 -13.93 -9.94
CA LEU A 161 11.05 -12.55 -9.87
C LEU A 161 9.56 -12.50 -10.22
N TYR A 162 9.14 -13.12 -11.32
CA TYR A 162 7.74 -13.17 -11.71
C TYR A 162 6.86 -13.89 -10.69
N LEU A 163 7.32 -15.01 -10.14
CA LEU A 163 6.60 -15.69 -9.05
C LEU A 163 6.50 -14.83 -7.78
N GLY A 164 7.52 -14.06 -7.47
CA GLY A 164 7.49 -13.08 -6.39
C GLY A 164 6.49 -11.95 -6.62
N ARG A 165 6.39 -11.43 -7.87
CA ARG A 165 5.39 -10.44 -8.27
C ARG A 165 3.96 -10.99 -8.18
N GLU A 166 3.73 -12.22 -8.66
CA GLU A 166 2.42 -12.88 -8.57
C GLU A 166 2.01 -13.12 -7.12
N ALA A 167 2.93 -13.55 -6.27
CA ALA A 167 2.65 -13.73 -4.85
C ALA A 167 2.29 -12.41 -4.15
N ASN A 168 2.94 -11.30 -4.51
CA ASN A 168 2.58 -9.96 -4.05
C ASN A 168 1.17 -9.56 -4.51
N LEU A 169 0.87 -9.76 -5.80
CA LEU A 169 -0.45 -9.46 -6.36
C LEU A 169 -1.55 -10.26 -5.65
N LEU A 170 -1.34 -11.56 -5.46
CA LEU A 170 -2.29 -12.41 -4.75
C LEU A 170 -2.50 -11.97 -3.30
N ALA A 171 -1.42 -11.61 -2.59
CA ALA A 171 -1.51 -11.05 -1.24
C ALA A 171 -2.32 -9.75 -1.22
N TRP A 172 -2.08 -8.84 -2.18
CA TRP A 172 -2.84 -7.61 -2.34
C TRP A 172 -4.34 -7.86 -2.55
N ILE A 173 -4.67 -8.81 -3.44
CA ILE A 173 -6.06 -9.18 -3.73
C ILE A 173 -6.75 -9.76 -2.49
N LEU A 174 -6.12 -10.70 -1.79
CA LEU A 174 -6.68 -11.35 -0.62
C LEU A 174 -6.91 -10.37 0.54
N LEU A 175 -5.89 -9.54 0.85
CA LEU A 175 -5.97 -8.56 1.94
C LEU A 175 -6.89 -7.39 1.59
N GLY A 176 -6.92 -6.95 0.33
CA GLY A 176 -7.84 -5.92 -0.17
C GLY A 176 -9.30 -6.39 -0.15
N TYR A 177 -9.56 -7.64 -0.58
CA TYR A 177 -10.87 -8.26 -0.46
C TYR A 177 -11.36 -8.32 1.00
N ALA A 178 -10.49 -8.77 1.91
CA ALA A 178 -10.79 -8.80 3.33
C ALA A 178 -11.07 -7.40 3.90
N SER A 179 -10.33 -6.39 3.45
CA SER A 179 -10.48 -5.00 3.86
C SER A 179 -11.83 -4.41 3.43
N LEU A 180 -12.24 -4.65 2.18
CA LEU A 180 -13.54 -4.20 1.66
C LEU A 180 -14.71 -4.85 2.43
N ARG A 181 -14.59 -6.13 2.75
CA ARG A 181 -15.58 -6.82 3.60
C ARG A 181 -15.62 -6.31 5.03
N ALA A 182 -14.47 -5.93 5.57
CA ALA A 182 -14.37 -5.43 6.95
C ALA A 182 -14.90 -3.99 7.09
N ALA A 183 -14.75 -3.14 6.05
CA ALA A 183 -15.11 -1.73 6.12
C ALA A 183 -16.16 -1.31 5.06
N PRO A 184 -17.39 -1.89 5.07
CA PRO A 184 -18.44 -1.53 4.09
C PRO A 184 -18.83 -0.04 4.16
N MET A 185 -18.62 0.63 5.31
CA MET A 185 -18.93 2.05 5.50
C MET A 185 -18.09 2.99 4.62
N ILE A 186 -16.87 2.60 4.25
CA ILE A 186 -15.97 3.33 3.35
C ILE A 186 -15.61 2.50 2.11
N ALA A 187 -16.40 1.49 1.75
CA ALA A 187 -16.07 0.55 0.69
C ALA A 187 -15.80 1.22 -0.67
N ARG A 188 -16.48 2.33 -1.01
CA ARG A 188 -16.30 3.02 -2.29
C ARG A 188 -14.93 3.68 -2.43
N PRO A 189 -14.52 4.61 -1.54
CA PRO A 189 -13.18 5.19 -1.65
C PRO A 189 -12.09 4.14 -1.45
N LEU A 190 -12.34 3.10 -0.63
CA LEU A 190 -11.41 2.00 -0.45
C LEU A 190 -11.26 1.15 -1.73
N PHE A 191 -12.35 0.87 -2.45
CA PHE A 191 -12.34 0.17 -3.73
C PHE A 191 -11.50 0.92 -4.77
N LEU A 192 -11.72 2.24 -4.89
CA LEU A 192 -10.92 3.08 -5.79
C LEU A 192 -9.44 3.15 -5.38
N LEU A 193 -9.14 3.25 -4.08
CA LEU A 193 -7.76 3.25 -3.58
C LEU A 193 -7.04 1.96 -3.95
N LEU A 194 -7.71 0.82 -3.76
CA LEU A 194 -7.13 -0.50 -4.02
C LEU A 194 -6.89 -0.76 -5.52
N LEU A 195 -7.70 -0.15 -6.41
CA LEU A 195 -7.55 -0.22 -7.86
C LEU A 195 -6.83 1.02 -8.47
N MET A 196 -6.38 1.95 -7.63
CA MET A 196 -5.63 3.12 -8.08
C MET A 196 -4.37 2.70 -8.85
N PRO A 197 -4.00 3.38 -9.95
CA PRO A 197 -2.84 3.00 -10.75
C PRO A 197 -1.58 2.72 -9.94
N MET A 198 -1.22 3.60 -8.97
CA MET A 198 -0.06 3.39 -8.11
C MET A 198 -0.20 2.15 -7.23
N SER A 199 -1.39 1.90 -6.68
CA SER A 199 -1.64 0.71 -5.86
C SER A 199 -1.50 -0.58 -6.67
N MET A 200 -2.06 -0.61 -7.88
CA MET A 200 -1.96 -1.75 -8.79
C MET A 200 -0.54 -1.95 -9.33
N TYR A 201 0.18 -0.85 -9.61
CA TYR A 201 1.58 -0.90 -10.04
C TYR A 201 2.47 -1.54 -8.95
N LEU A 202 2.37 -1.06 -7.72
CA LEU A 202 3.11 -1.63 -6.59
C LEU A 202 2.73 -3.10 -6.38
N ALA A 203 1.44 -3.44 -6.40
CA ALA A 203 0.95 -4.80 -6.21
C ALA A 203 1.50 -5.79 -7.25
N SER A 204 1.79 -5.30 -8.48
CA SER A 204 2.27 -6.11 -9.61
C SER A 204 3.80 -6.14 -9.72
N THR A 205 4.54 -5.65 -8.72
CA THR A 205 6.01 -5.57 -8.72
C THR A 205 6.59 -6.18 -7.45
N ALA A 206 7.90 -6.47 -7.46
CA ALA A 206 8.60 -6.95 -6.27
C ALA A 206 8.95 -5.77 -5.35
N SER A 207 7.95 -5.23 -4.65
CA SER A 207 8.10 -4.10 -3.71
C SER A 207 7.67 -4.48 -2.29
N ALA A 208 8.37 -3.97 -1.28
CA ALA A 208 7.98 -4.08 0.14
C ALA A 208 6.74 -3.24 0.47
N ASP A 209 6.44 -2.22 -0.34
CA ASP A 209 5.29 -1.34 -0.13
C ASP A 209 3.95 -2.08 -0.29
N VAL A 210 3.91 -3.20 -1.02
CA VAL A 210 2.70 -4.04 -1.19
C VAL A 210 2.18 -4.52 0.16
N SER A 211 3.00 -5.25 0.89
CA SER A 211 2.64 -5.79 2.21
C SER A 211 2.38 -4.66 3.21
N THR A 212 3.19 -3.59 3.18
CA THR A 212 3.01 -2.40 4.03
C THR A 212 1.63 -1.79 3.83
N ASN A 213 1.26 -1.51 2.57
CA ASN A 213 -0.02 -0.92 2.22
C ASN A 213 -1.18 -1.86 2.57
N ALA A 214 -1.08 -3.13 2.21
CA ALA A 214 -2.12 -4.12 2.43
C ALA A 214 -2.43 -4.33 3.94
N PHE A 215 -1.39 -4.46 4.78
CA PHE A 215 -1.58 -4.60 6.22
C PHE A 215 -2.13 -3.33 6.87
N ALA A 216 -1.67 -2.15 6.49
CA ALA A 216 -2.20 -0.90 7.03
C ALA A 216 -3.66 -0.66 6.64
N VAL A 217 -4.03 -0.99 5.39
CA VAL A 217 -5.41 -0.92 4.91
C VAL A 217 -6.30 -1.91 5.67
N LEU A 218 -5.87 -3.17 5.81
CA LEU A 218 -6.63 -4.20 6.52
C LEU A 218 -6.72 -3.89 8.03
N PHE A 219 -5.65 -3.38 8.64
CA PHE A 219 -5.67 -2.92 10.03
C PHE A 219 -6.74 -1.86 10.24
N THR A 220 -6.71 -0.79 9.43
CA THR A 220 -7.70 0.30 9.51
C THR A 220 -9.11 -0.22 9.29
N ALA A 221 -9.33 -1.06 8.27
CA ALA A 221 -10.62 -1.67 7.98
C ALA A 221 -11.13 -2.53 9.15
N THR A 222 -10.25 -3.30 9.80
CA THR A 222 -10.59 -4.16 10.94
C THR A 222 -10.93 -3.33 12.18
N VAL A 223 -10.18 -2.28 12.45
CA VAL A 223 -10.50 -1.33 13.52
C VAL A 223 -11.89 -0.70 13.28
N LEU A 224 -12.18 -0.27 12.06
CA LEU A 224 -13.48 0.29 11.71
C LEU A 224 -14.61 -0.73 11.89
N LYS A 225 -14.41 -1.97 11.48
CA LYS A 225 -15.36 -3.07 11.72
C LYS A 225 -15.74 -3.14 13.20
N TYR A 226 -14.76 -3.16 14.07
CA TYR A 226 -15.00 -3.29 15.51
C TYR A 226 -15.46 -1.99 16.18
N SER A 227 -15.24 -0.85 15.54
CA SER A 227 -15.68 0.46 16.08
C SER A 227 -17.16 0.74 15.83
N VAL A 228 -17.70 0.25 14.71
CA VAL A 228 -18.97 0.75 14.15
C VAL A 228 -20.00 -0.35 13.99
N LEU A 229 -19.60 -1.54 13.51
CA LEU A 229 -20.57 -2.62 13.29
C LEU A 229 -20.97 -3.27 14.61
N PRO A 230 -22.25 -3.62 14.77
CA PRO A 230 -22.70 -4.37 15.93
C PRO A 230 -21.89 -5.65 16.07
N GLN A 231 -21.37 -5.89 17.27
CA GLN A 231 -20.69 -7.14 17.59
C GLN A 231 -21.66 -7.96 18.44
N PRO A 232 -22.00 -9.20 18.03
CA PRO A 232 -22.90 -10.06 18.82
C PRO A 232 -22.29 -10.40 20.18
N ASP A 233 -20.94 -10.48 20.25
CA ASP A 233 -20.18 -10.79 21.44
C ASP A 233 -19.02 -9.83 21.63
N SER A 234 -18.45 -9.83 22.84
CA SER A 234 -17.20 -9.12 23.10
C SER A 234 -16.05 -9.65 22.21
N ILE A 235 -15.02 -8.82 21.99
CA ILE A 235 -13.80 -9.21 21.27
C ILE A 235 -13.13 -10.35 22.03
N GLY A 236 -13.34 -11.57 21.53
CA GLY A 236 -12.76 -12.79 22.08
C GLY A 236 -11.27 -12.95 21.73
N PRO A 237 -10.61 -14.01 22.25
CA PRO A 237 -9.16 -14.20 22.07
C PRO A 237 -8.71 -14.21 20.61
N ALA A 238 -9.43 -14.90 19.72
CA ALA A 238 -9.08 -14.98 18.29
C ALA A 238 -9.15 -13.61 17.59
N ARG A 239 -10.19 -12.79 17.90
CA ARG A 239 -10.33 -11.43 17.33
C ARG A 239 -9.25 -10.50 17.89
N PHE A 240 -8.90 -10.65 19.16
CA PHE A 240 -7.81 -9.91 19.79
C PHE A 240 -6.46 -10.29 19.17
N LEU A 241 -6.20 -11.59 18.98
CA LEU A 241 -4.99 -12.06 18.31
C LEU A 241 -4.87 -11.52 16.89
N ALA A 242 -5.96 -11.47 16.14
CA ALA A 242 -5.96 -10.87 14.79
C ALA A 242 -5.61 -9.37 14.83
N LEU A 243 -6.17 -8.60 15.78
CA LEU A 243 -5.79 -7.19 15.98
C LEU A 243 -4.31 -7.05 16.35
N LEU A 244 -3.81 -7.90 17.25
CA LEU A 244 -2.40 -7.91 17.64
C LEU A 244 -1.50 -8.20 16.45
N MET A 245 -1.78 -9.26 15.69
CA MET A 245 -0.98 -9.61 14.51
C MET A 245 -0.98 -8.51 13.45
N LEU A 246 -2.12 -7.88 13.18
CA LEU A 246 -2.19 -6.74 12.25
C LEU A 246 -1.43 -5.52 12.77
N SER A 247 -1.51 -5.22 14.06
CA SER A 247 -0.76 -4.13 14.69
C SER A 247 0.75 -4.35 14.55
N LEU A 248 1.21 -5.58 14.87
CA LEU A 248 2.62 -5.95 14.72
C LEU A 248 3.07 -5.93 13.26
N ALA A 249 2.24 -6.39 12.32
CA ALA A 249 2.56 -6.34 10.90
C ALA A 249 2.76 -4.90 10.41
N VAL A 250 1.89 -3.95 10.81
CA VAL A 250 2.05 -2.52 10.48
C VAL A 250 3.38 -1.98 11.04
N CYS A 251 3.70 -2.29 12.31
CA CYS A 251 4.94 -1.85 12.94
C CYS A 251 6.19 -2.45 12.28
N LEU A 252 6.16 -3.75 11.96
CA LEU A 252 7.27 -4.45 11.33
C LEU A 252 7.51 -4.00 9.89
N CYS A 253 6.44 -3.73 9.14
CA CYS A 253 6.59 -3.33 7.74
C CYS A 253 7.23 -1.93 7.62
N LYS A 254 6.73 -0.94 8.36
CA LYS A 254 7.31 0.41 8.31
C LYS A 254 6.95 1.18 9.57
N PHE A 255 7.92 1.41 10.42
CA PHE A 255 7.70 2.05 11.73
C PHE A 255 7.08 3.46 11.63
N ALA A 256 7.17 4.13 10.49
CA ALA A 256 6.53 5.42 10.26
C ALA A 256 4.99 5.36 10.36
N TYR A 257 4.39 4.18 10.27
CA TYR A 257 2.94 3.99 10.40
C TYR A 257 2.50 3.55 11.81
N VAL A 258 3.42 3.45 12.77
CA VAL A 258 3.09 3.16 14.18
C VAL A 258 2.02 4.10 14.75
N PRO A 259 2.01 5.41 14.44
CA PRO A 259 0.94 6.30 14.92
C PRO A 259 -0.47 5.87 14.51
N LEU A 260 -0.65 5.10 13.40
CA LEU A 260 -1.96 4.54 13.04
C LEU A 260 -2.56 3.63 14.12
N LEU A 261 -1.75 3.08 15.02
CA LEU A 261 -2.25 2.26 16.12
C LEU A 261 -3.16 3.06 17.07
N ALA A 262 -3.08 4.39 17.09
CA ALA A 262 -4.03 5.24 17.79
C ALA A 262 -5.49 5.01 17.34
N LEU A 263 -5.71 4.51 16.13
CA LEU A 263 -7.04 4.13 15.65
C LEU A 263 -7.73 3.08 16.52
N LEU A 264 -6.98 2.26 17.27
CA LEU A 264 -7.54 1.30 18.24
C LEU A 264 -8.43 1.99 19.30
N LEU A 265 -8.17 3.27 19.60
CA LEU A 265 -8.98 4.08 20.49
C LEU A 265 -10.38 4.40 19.94
N LEU A 266 -10.63 4.17 18.65
CA LEU A 266 -11.96 4.24 18.06
C LEU A 266 -12.86 3.10 18.52
N ILE A 267 -12.29 1.95 18.92
CA ILE A 267 -13.06 0.78 19.36
C ILE A 267 -13.64 1.07 20.74
N PRO A 268 -14.97 1.02 20.92
CA PRO A 268 -15.58 1.28 22.21
C PRO A 268 -15.15 0.26 23.28
N PRO A 269 -14.86 0.67 24.53
CA PRO A 269 -14.48 -0.26 25.61
C PRO A 269 -15.49 -1.38 25.85
N ARG A 270 -16.78 -1.11 25.66
CA ARG A 270 -17.86 -2.11 25.77
C ARG A 270 -17.68 -3.34 24.87
N ASN A 271 -16.99 -3.18 23.72
CA ASN A 271 -16.72 -4.26 22.79
C ASN A 271 -15.66 -5.26 23.31
N PHE A 272 -14.99 -4.92 24.41
CA PHE A 272 -14.04 -5.81 25.11
C PHE A 272 -14.67 -6.47 26.36
N GLY A 273 -15.93 -6.17 26.66
CA GLY A 273 -16.67 -6.66 27.81
C GLY A 273 -16.46 -5.81 29.06
N ARG A 274 -15.35 -6.02 29.80
CA ARG A 274 -15.03 -5.26 31.02
C ARG A 274 -13.99 -4.16 30.77
N PRO A 275 -14.11 -2.95 31.38
CA PRO A 275 -13.13 -1.87 31.22
C PRO A 275 -11.68 -2.28 31.52
N ALA A 276 -11.49 -3.10 32.59
CA ALA A 276 -10.16 -3.60 32.93
C ALA A 276 -9.56 -4.49 31.82
N ARG A 277 -10.39 -5.30 31.14
CA ARG A 277 -9.95 -6.11 30.01
C ARG A 277 -9.57 -5.23 28.80
N TYR A 278 -10.34 -4.18 28.54
CA TYR A 278 -9.98 -3.18 27.53
C TYR A 278 -8.62 -2.55 27.80
N ALA A 279 -8.41 -2.03 29.02
CA ALA A 279 -7.15 -1.42 29.41
C ALA A 279 -5.97 -2.39 29.28
N ALA A 280 -6.12 -3.63 29.77
CA ALA A 280 -5.10 -4.66 29.66
C ALA A 280 -4.76 -5.01 28.19
N GLN A 281 -5.76 -5.15 27.35
CA GLN A 281 -5.55 -5.48 25.92
C GLN A 281 -4.91 -4.31 25.15
N ILE A 282 -5.30 -3.07 25.40
CA ILE A 282 -4.64 -1.89 24.81
C ILE A 282 -3.20 -1.79 25.29
N LEU A 283 -2.93 -2.05 26.57
CA LEU A 283 -1.56 -2.07 27.09
C LEU A 283 -0.70 -3.14 26.43
N VAL A 284 -1.22 -4.37 26.25
CA VAL A 284 -0.51 -5.45 25.53
C VAL A 284 -0.20 -5.03 24.09
N LEU A 285 -1.17 -4.46 23.37
CA LEU A 285 -0.98 -3.96 22.02
C LEU A 285 0.09 -2.87 21.97
N ALA A 286 0.03 -1.91 22.89
CA ALA A 286 1.00 -0.83 22.96
C ALA A 286 2.41 -1.34 23.32
N ALA A 287 2.55 -2.20 24.31
CA ALA A 287 3.84 -2.78 24.71
C ALA A 287 4.47 -3.63 23.62
N ALA A 288 3.69 -4.52 22.99
CA ALA A 288 4.16 -5.34 21.87
C ALA A 288 4.60 -4.48 20.67
N SER A 289 3.82 -3.46 20.35
CA SER A 289 4.16 -2.52 19.26
C SER A 289 5.39 -1.68 19.57
N ALA A 290 5.55 -1.21 20.82
CA ALA A 290 6.73 -0.50 21.27
C ALA A 290 7.98 -1.40 21.22
N SER A 291 7.87 -2.67 21.61
CA SER A 291 8.97 -3.63 21.52
C SER A 291 9.42 -3.86 20.08
N VAL A 292 8.47 -4.02 19.16
CA VAL A 292 8.76 -4.15 17.73
C VAL A 292 9.36 -2.88 17.16
N TRP A 293 8.87 -1.73 17.57
CA TRP A 293 9.41 -0.43 17.15
C TRP A 293 10.85 -0.23 17.61
N LEU A 294 11.14 -0.50 18.90
CA LEU A 294 12.51 -0.45 19.43
C LEU A 294 13.44 -1.43 18.70
N PHE A 295 12.98 -2.65 18.46
CA PHE A 295 13.72 -3.62 17.67
C PHE A 295 14.00 -3.10 16.25
N SER A 296 13.01 -2.51 15.56
CA SER A 296 13.19 -1.96 14.21
C SER A 296 14.21 -0.82 14.17
N ILE A 297 14.26 0.01 15.22
CA ILE A 297 15.27 1.06 15.34
C ILE A 297 16.67 0.43 15.54
N SER A 298 16.78 -0.63 16.36
CA SER A 298 18.07 -1.26 16.68
C SER A 298 18.73 -1.95 15.46
N ILE A 299 17.93 -2.41 14.50
CA ILE A 299 18.40 -3.04 13.25
C ILE A 299 18.42 -2.07 12.06
N GLY A 300 17.94 -0.85 12.26
CA GLY A 300 17.92 0.20 11.22
C GLY A 300 19.32 0.71 10.87
N PRO A 301 19.42 1.61 9.88
CA PRO A 301 20.70 2.13 9.39
C PRO A 301 21.46 2.93 10.46
N GLY A 302 20.80 3.36 11.52
CA GLY A 302 21.36 4.32 12.45
C GLY A 302 21.71 5.65 11.74
N LEU A 303 22.41 6.54 12.42
CA LEU A 303 22.82 7.82 11.81
C LEU A 303 24.02 7.69 10.86
N ASP A 304 24.75 6.57 10.90
CA ASP A 304 25.94 6.33 10.07
C ASP A 304 25.67 5.49 8.83
N GLY A 305 24.50 4.87 8.72
CA GLY A 305 24.12 4.06 7.57
C GLY A 305 23.87 4.91 6.34
N LYS A 306 24.49 4.55 5.22
CA LYS A 306 24.29 5.20 3.92
C LYS A 306 23.18 4.47 3.14
N ILE A 307 22.05 5.16 2.98
CA ILE A 307 20.92 4.70 2.15
C ILE A 307 21.06 5.26 0.73
N ARG A 308 21.33 6.54 0.58
CA ARG A 308 21.63 7.18 -0.70
C ARG A 308 23.13 7.18 -0.94
N LEU A 309 23.55 6.75 -2.12
CA LEU A 309 24.98 6.58 -2.48
C LEU A 309 25.65 7.88 -2.95
N THR A 310 25.29 9.03 -2.39
CA THR A 310 25.92 10.33 -2.68
C THR A 310 26.57 10.87 -1.41
N ASP A 311 27.72 11.53 -1.55
CA ASP A 311 28.46 12.06 -0.39
C ASP A 311 27.79 13.30 0.23
N GLU A 312 26.87 13.95 -0.49
CA GLU A 312 26.11 15.12 -0.01
C GLU A 312 25.06 14.73 1.05
N VAL A 313 24.71 13.45 1.18
CA VAL A 313 23.70 12.94 2.11
C VAL A 313 24.37 12.29 3.32
N SER A 314 24.12 12.84 4.50
CA SER A 314 24.60 12.30 5.78
C SER A 314 23.52 12.49 6.84
N ALA A 315 22.92 11.37 7.28
CA ALA A 315 21.88 11.40 8.30
C ALA A 315 22.39 11.95 9.64
N ARG A 316 23.66 11.66 10.00
CA ARG A 316 24.30 12.19 11.23
C ARG A 316 24.43 13.72 11.17
N MET A 317 25.00 14.26 10.10
CA MET A 317 25.17 15.71 9.94
C MET A 317 23.81 16.43 9.86
N GLN A 318 22.87 15.86 9.13
CA GLN A 318 21.50 16.39 9.01
C GLN A 318 20.78 16.40 10.36
N PHE A 319 20.90 15.32 11.15
CA PHE A 319 20.34 15.24 12.49
C PHE A 319 20.96 16.27 13.43
N GLN A 320 22.29 16.39 13.45
CA GLN A 320 23.00 17.39 14.25
C GLN A 320 22.56 18.81 13.89
N TRP A 321 22.45 19.11 12.59
CA TRP A 321 21.98 20.42 12.13
C TRP A 321 20.55 20.69 12.61
N LEU A 322 19.63 19.74 12.51
CA LEU A 322 18.25 19.88 13.02
C LEU A 322 18.21 20.03 14.54
N ALA A 323 19.05 19.31 15.27
CA ALA A 323 19.12 19.44 16.72
C ALA A 323 19.53 20.85 17.19
N HIS A 324 20.42 21.52 16.44
CA HIS A 324 20.80 22.91 16.70
C HIS A 324 19.79 23.92 16.14
N HIS A 325 18.96 23.53 15.16
CA HIS A 325 18.00 24.40 14.49
C HIS A 325 16.61 23.75 14.35
N PRO A 326 15.93 23.37 15.48
CA PRO A 326 14.71 22.53 15.43
C PRO A 326 13.57 23.21 14.67
N LEU A 327 13.45 24.53 14.69
CA LEU A 327 12.41 25.26 13.99
C LEU A 327 12.60 25.33 12.47
N ARG A 328 13.79 24.97 11.96
CA ARG A 328 14.08 24.98 10.52
C ARG A 328 13.35 23.89 9.74
N PHE A 329 12.92 22.81 10.39
CA PHE A 329 12.17 21.75 9.70
C PHE A 329 10.82 22.23 9.14
N ALA A 330 10.14 23.14 9.83
CA ALA A 330 8.84 23.65 9.36
C ALA A 330 8.96 24.45 8.03
N PRO A 331 9.86 25.44 7.87
CA PRO A 331 10.04 26.09 6.58
C PRO A 331 10.55 25.14 5.48
N VAL A 332 11.40 24.16 5.78
CA VAL A 332 11.82 23.13 4.83
C VAL A 332 10.62 22.33 4.33
N LEU A 333 9.74 21.91 5.23
CA LEU A 333 8.51 21.20 4.87
C LEU A 333 7.58 22.06 4.01
N LEU A 334 7.38 23.32 4.37
CA LEU A 334 6.56 24.27 3.60
C LEU A 334 7.14 24.47 2.18
N GLN A 335 8.46 24.65 2.08
CA GLN A 335 9.12 24.79 0.79
C GLN A 335 9.01 23.51 -0.06
N THR A 336 9.06 22.35 0.58
CA THR A 336 8.82 21.06 -0.09
C THR A 336 7.43 21.01 -0.72
N PHE A 337 6.39 21.41 0.01
CA PHE A 337 5.04 21.46 -0.56
C PHE A 337 4.90 22.49 -1.69
N ARG A 338 5.55 23.63 -1.57
CA ARG A 338 5.53 24.65 -2.64
C ARG A 338 6.19 24.15 -3.93
N LEU A 339 7.32 23.45 -3.83
CA LEU A 339 8.10 23.02 -4.99
C LEU A 339 7.69 21.64 -5.51
N LYS A 340 7.35 20.70 -4.62
CA LYS A 340 7.13 19.28 -4.95
C LYS A 340 5.73 18.78 -4.63
N GLY A 341 4.83 19.62 -4.10
CA GLY A 341 3.48 19.20 -3.71
C GLY A 341 2.70 18.55 -4.84
N TRP A 342 2.83 19.08 -6.06
CA TRP A 342 2.22 18.47 -7.24
C TRP A 342 2.82 17.09 -7.55
N VAL A 343 4.12 16.93 -7.47
CA VAL A 343 4.80 15.63 -7.68
C VAL A 343 4.37 14.61 -6.63
N VAL A 344 4.14 15.05 -5.38
CA VAL A 344 3.59 14.19 -4.32
C VAL A 344 2.18 13.71 -4.70
N LEU A 345 1.31 14.60 -5.19
CA LEU A 345 -0.04 14.20 -5.65
C LEU A 345 0.01 13.29 -6.87
N GLN A 346 0.87 13.57 -7.85
CA GLN A 346 1.09 12.69 -9.00
C GLN A 346 1.59 11.32 -8.57
N SER A 347 2.57 11.25 -7.67
CA SER A 347 3.12 10.00 -7.18
C SER A 347 2.18 9.23 -6.22
N TYR A 348 1.14 9.87 -5.71
CA TYR A 348 0.07 9.19 -5.01
C TYR A 348 -0.83 8.39 -5.97
N VAL A 349 -1.22 8.99 -7.10
CA VAL A 349 -2.12 8.35 -8.07
C VAL A 349 -1.33 7.44 -9.04
N GLY A 350 -0.17 7.88 -9.54
CA GLY A 350 0.63 7.12 -10.50
C GLY A 350 1.86 7.87 -10.99
N LEU A 351 2.97 7.67 -10.33
CA LEU A 351 4.32 7.99 -10.82
C LEU A 351 5.08 6.66 -10.84
N ILE A 352 5.31 6.13 -12.01
CA ILE A 352 5.74 4.75 -12.24
C ILE A 352 7.15 4.69 -12.85
N GLY A 353 7.63 3.49 -13.16
CA GLY A 353 9.00 3.28 -13.58
C GLY A 353 9.95 3.51 -12.40
N TRP A 354 11.08 4.09 -12.69
CA TRP A 354 12.04 4.57 -11.69
C TRP A 354 11.67 5.95 -11.14
N LEU A 355 10.37 6.25 -11.00
CA LEU A 355 9.79 7.57 -10.69
C LEU A 355 10.06 8.59 -11.80
N ASP A 356 10.05 8.12 -13.04
CA ASP A 356 10.41 8.87 -14.24
C ASP A 356 9.25 9.00 -15.23
N MET A 357 8.12 8.31 -15.00
CA MET A 357 6.95 8.38 -15.88
C MET A 357 5.71 8.87 -15.13
N PHE A 358 5.23 10.05 -15.54
CA PHE A 358 4.08 10.73 -14.98
C PHE A 358 2.79 10.41 -15.75
N LEU A 359 1.69 10.19 -15.03
CA LEU A 359 0.37 10.20 -15.64
C LEU A 359 -0.06 11.65 -15.97
N PRO A 360 -0.89 11.87 -17.02
CA PRO A 360 -1.40 13.20 -17.35
C PRO A 360 -2.09 13.89 -16.17
N ALA A 361 -1.87 15.19 -16.02
CA ALA A 361 -2.42 15.97 -14.90
C ALA A 361 -3.94 15.86 -14.81
N ALA A 362 -4.67 15.89 -15.94
CA ALA A 362 -6.12 15.74 -15.96
C ALA A 362 -6.57 14.38 -15.39
N PHE A 363 -5.85 13.29 -15.68
CA PHE A 363 -6.14 11.97 -15.13
C PHE A 363 -5.93 11.97 -13.60
N VAL A 364 -4.81 12.52 -13.13
CA VAL A 364 -4.48 12.59 -11.70
C VAL A 364 -5.53 13.41 -10.94
N ILE A 365 -5.86 14.60 -11.43
CA ILE A 365 -6.89 15.46 -10.83
C ILE A 365 -8.25 14.77 -10.82
N GLY A 366 -8.66 14.18 -11.96
CA GLY A 366 -9.91 13.44 -12.06
C GLY A 366 -10.02 12.29 -11.07
N TYR A 367 -8.91 11.54 -10.89
CA TYR A 367 -8.87 10.43 -9.93
C TYR A 367 -8.94 10.91 -8.47
N LEU A 368 -8.27 12.01 -8.12
CA LEU A 368 -8.35 12.63 -6.79
C LEU A 368 -9.76 13.12 -6.49
N ILE A 369 -10.41 13.80 -7.45
CA ILE A 369 -11.81 14.22 -7.32
C ILE A 369 -12.71 12.99 -7.12
N LEU A 370 -12.50 11.93 -7.88
CA LEU A 370 -13.28 10.69 -7.76
C LEU A 370 -13.15 10.06 -6.36
N LEU A 371 -11.94 10.04 -5.78
CA LEU A 371 -11.71 9.56 -4.42
C LEU A 371 -12.49 10.41 -3.39
N ILE A 372 -12.50 11.74 -3.54
CA ILE A 372 -13.26 12.66 -2.68
C ILE A 372 -14.76 12.39 -2.83
N LEU A 373 -15.27 12.34 -4.05
CA LEU A 373 -16.67 12.07 -4.33
C LEU A 373 -17.12 10.69 -3.83
N ALA A 374 -16.24 9.70 -3.83
CA ALA A 374 -16.54 8.37 -3.29
C ALA A 374 -16.76 8.36 -1.76
N CYS A 375 -16.30 9.40 -1.04
CA CYS A 375 -16.56 9.58 0.39
C CYS A 375 -17.98 10.11 0.68
N LEU A 376 -18.71 10.63 -0.34
CA LEU A 376 -20.06 11.13 -0.16
C LEU A 376 -21.02 10.05 0.34
N PRO A 377 -21.91 10.39 1.28
CA PRO A 377 -22.86 9.44 1.86
C PRO A 377 -23.89 8.96 0.84
N ASN A 378 -24.45 7.79 1.17
CA ASN A 378 -25.60 7.21 0.53
C ASN A 378 -26.43 6.52 1.63
N ASP A 379 -27.74 6.44 1.48
CA ASP A 379 -28.68 6.06 2.53
C ASP A 379 -28.48 4.63 3.09
N ASP A 380 -27.85 3.75 2.33
CA ASP A 380 -27.73 2.29 2.65
C ASP A 380 -26.47 1.91 3.45
N LYS A 381 -25.70 2.86 3.99
CA LYS A 381 -24.41 2.53 4.65
C LYS A 381 -24.51 2.44 6.17
N PRO A 382 -23.74 1.52 6.80
CA PRO A 382 -23.62 1.43 8.25
C PRO A 382 -23.23 2.79 8.87
N PRO A 383 -23.59 3.05 10.14
CA PRO A 383 -23.23 4.28 10.84
C PRO A 383 -21.71 4.46 10.86
N LEU A 384 -21.26 5.70 11.06
CA LEU A 384 -19.84 6.05 11.26
C LEU A 384 -19.66 6.69 12.64
N PRO A 385 -18.43 6.65 13.20
CA PRO A 385 -18.12 7.40 14.41
C PRO A 385 -18.47 8.89 14.24
N PRO A 386 -18.84 9.61 15.32
CA PRO A 386 -19.02 11.04 15.26
C PRO A 386 -17.81 11.74 14.63
N PRO A 387 -17.98 12.74 13.73
CA PRO A 387 -16.88 13.36 13.00
C PRO A 387 -15.79 13.93 13.91
N TRP A 388 -16.16 14.55 15.04
CA TRP A 388 -15.19 15.10 15.98
C TRP A 388 -14.31 14.01 16.60
N ARG A 389 -14.90 12.85 16.98
CA ARG A 389 -14.17 11.72 17.56
C ARG A 389 -13.23 11.10 16.53
N ALA A 390 -13.69 10.90 15.30
CA ALA A 390 -12.86 10.44 14.20
C ALA A 390 -11.70 11.41 13.96
N ALA A 391 -11.95 12.71 13.87
CA ALA A 391 -10.95 13.73 13.60
C ALA A 391 -9.87 13.81 14.71
N VAL A 392 -10.27 13.85 15.98
CA VAL A 392 -9.34 13.98 17.12
C VAL A 392 -8.38 12.78 17.23
N ILE A 393 -8.79 11.57 16.82
CA ILE A 393 -7.94 10.39 16.87
C ILE A 393 -7.15 10.22 15.57
N VAL A 394 -7.82 10.38 14.42
CA VAL A 394 -7.22 10.06 13.11
C VAL A 394 -6.24 11.13 12.65
N LEU A 395 -6.60 12.42 12.75
CA LEU A 395 -5.76 13.50 12.20
C LEU A 395 -4.37 13.55 12.85
N PRO A 396 -4.22 13.49 14.20
CA PRO A 396 -2.89 13.41 14.80
C PRO A 396 -2.11 12.18 14.35
N ALA A 397 -2.75 10.99 14.26
CA ALA A 397 -2.10 9.78 13.82
C ALA A 397 -1.57 9.87 12.38
N VAL A 398 -2.37 10.43 11.47
CA VAL A 398 -2.00 10.65 10.07
C VAL A 398 -0.90 11.70 9.96
N VAL A 399 -1.03 12.82 10.66
CA VAL A 399 -0.03 13.90 10.66
C VAL A 399 1.30 13.42 11.24
N CYS A 400 1.28 12.73 12.38
CA CYS A 400 2.50 12.16 12.96
C CYS A 400 3.17 11.16 12.01
N SER A 401 2.41 10.23 11.40
CA SER A 401 2.96 9.30 10.42
C SER A 401 3.59 10.03 9.23
N PHE A 402 2.91 11.05 8.71
CA PHE A 402 3.44 11.87 7.61
C PHE A 402 4.70 12.62 8.00
N LEU A 403 4.75 13.24 9.18
CA LEU A 403 5.92 13.97 9.68
C LEU A 403 7.12 13.03 9.88
N ILE A 404 6.90 11.80 10.38
CA ILE A 404 7.96 10.79 10.48
C ILE A 404 8.50 10.43 9.10
N ILE A 405 7.63 10.21 8.11
CA ILE A 405 8.04 9.92 6.72
C ILE A 405 8.86 11.10 6.15
N ALA A 406 8.40 12.32 6.33
CA ALA A 406 9.08 13.52 5.86
C ALA A 406 10.45 13.69 6.54
N LEU A 407 10.53 13.48 7.86
CA LEU A 407 11.78 13.54 8.62
C LEU A 407 12.79 12.49 8.14
N LEU A 408 12.35 11.25 7.95
CA LEU A 408 13.22 10.18 7.44
C LEU A 408 13.71 10.47 6.02
N SER A 409 12.84 11.00 5.15
CA SER A 409 13.26 11.43 3.81
C SER A 409 14.27 12.56 3.88
N TYR A 410 14.12 13.48 4.83
CA TYR A 410 15.07 14.58 5.05
C TYR A 410 16.42 14.08 5.58
N LEU A 411 16.43 13.09 6.47
CA LEU A 411 17.66 12.53 7.04
C LEU A 411 18.45 11.67 6.06
N TYR A 412 17.77 10.79 5.30
CA TYR A 412 18.43 9.72 4.56
C TYR A 412 18.46 9.91 3.04
N TRP A 413 17.68 10.85 2.48
CA TRP A 413 17.55 11.05 1.04
C TRP A 413 17.93 12.44 0.58
N THR A 414 17.98 13.40 1.50
CA THR A 414 18.15 14.82 1.18
C THR A 414 19.56 15.26 1.50
N PRO A 415 20.23 16.06 0.63
CA PRO A 415 21.51 16.70 0.95
C PRO A 415 21.45 17.47 2.26
N VAL A 416 22.57 17.52 2.99
CA VAL A 416 22.63 18.19 4.29
C VAL A 416 22.27 19.67 4.14
N GLN A 417 21.38 20.17 5.01
CA GLN A 417 20.88 21.55 5.04
C GLN A 417 20.09 22.01 3.80
N ALA A 418 19.63 21.07 2.96
CA ALA A 418 18.82 21.43 1.80
C ALA A 418 17.53 22.15 2.20
N ALA A 419 17.10 23.10 1.35
CA ALA A 419 15.94 23.95 1.60
C ALA A 419 14.59 23.20 1.45
N PHE A 420 14.58 22.01 0.85
CA PHE A 420 13.40 21.17 0.65
C PHE A 420 13.77 19.68 0.75
N ILE A 421 12.78 18.82 0.94
CA ILE A 421 12.96 17.38 1.13
C ILE A 421 12.98 16.66 -0.22
N ASP A 422 14.03 15.86 -0.45
CA ASP A 422 14.09 14.87 -1.52
C ASP A 422 13.50 13.51 -1.09
N GLY A 423 13.09 12.69 -2.07
CA GLY A 423 12.61 11.33 -1.81
C GLY A 423 11.22 11.24 -1.19
N LEU A 424 10.55 12.36 -0.90
CA LEU A 424 9.17 12.36 -0.42
C LEU A 424 8.21 12.09 -1.59
N THR A 425 7.55 10.92 -1.57
CA THR A 425 6.63 10.49 -2.62
C THR A 425 5.24 10.18 -2.07
N GLY A 426 4.21 10.45 -2.90
CA GLY A 426 2.81 10.26 -2.52
C GLY A 426 2.41 8.81 -2.28
N ARG A 427 3.15 7.82 -2.82
CA ARG A 427 2.88 6.39 -2.54
C ARG A 427 2.86 6.06 -1.05
N TYR A 428 3.60 6.83 -0.24
CA TYR A 428 3.61 6.68 1.22
C TYR A 428 2.31 7.16 1.91
N LEU A 429 1.40 7.82 1.17
CA LEU A 429 0.09 8.24 1.69
C LEU A 429 -0.97 7.14 1.54
N ILE A 430 -0.73 6.11 0.72
CA ILE A 430 -1.67 5.01 0.49
C ILE A 430 -2.09 4.32 1.80
N PRO A 431 -1.18 3.94 2.72
CA PRO A 431 -1.54 3.35 4.01
C PRO A 431 -2.39 4.25 4.91
N LEU A 432 -2.25 5.56 4.77
CA LEU A 432 -2.95 6.56 5.59
C LEU A 432 -4.36 6.87 5.04
N SER A 433 -4.58 6.63 3.75
CA SER A 433 -5.80 7.04 3.05
C SER A 433 -7.09 6.46 3.61
N PRO A 434 -7.20 5.18 4.05
CA PRO A 434 -8.45 4.67 4.62
C PRO A 434 -8.86 5.40 5.90
N ALA A 435 -7.91 5.85 6.71
CA ALA A 435 -8.16 6.66 7.90
C ALA A 435 -8.67 8.07 7.53
N VAL A 436 -8.09 8.69 6.49
CA VAL A 436 -8.56 9.97 5.94
C VAL A 436 -9.98 9.82 5.38
N PHE A 437 -10.26 8.75 4.64
CA PHE A 437 -11.61 8.48 4.11
C PHE A 437 -12.65 8.32 5.22
N LEU A 438 -12.28 7.77 6.37
CA LEU A 438 -13.15 7.73 7.55
C LEU A 438 -13.56 9.14 8.00
N VAL A 439 -12.58 10.04 8.17
CA VAL A 439 -12.84 11.42 8.62
C VAL A 439 -13.72 12.14 7.60
N MET A 440 -13.35 12.08 6.32
CA MET A 440 -14.12 12.71 5.23
C MET A 440 -15.54 12.18 5.16
N SER A 441 -15.73 10.85 5.14
CA SER A 441 -17.06 10.25 5.09
C SER A 441 -17.90 10.56 6.33
N SER A 442 -17.29 10.66 7.53
CA SER A 442 -17.98 11.03 8.77
C SER A 442 -18.42 12.50 8.75
N ALA A 443 -17.59 13.40 8.24
CA ALA A 443 -17.89 14.82 8.12
C ALA A 443 -19.02 15.07 7.10
N MET A 444 -18.94 14.46 5.91
CA MET A 444 -19.90 14.64 4.82
C MET A 444 -21.29 14.08 5.15
N ARG A 445 -21.40 13.06 6.00
CA ARG A 445 -22.70 12.52 6.43
C ARG A 445 -23.55 13.47 7.28
N ARG A 446 -22.93 14.46 7.86
CA ARG A 446 -23.62 15.42 8.74
C ARG A 446 -24.49 16.42 7.98
N ASP A 447 -24.13 16.69 6.72
CA ASP A 447 -24.80 17.66 5.88
C ASP A 447 -25.60 16.95 4.78
N SER A 448 -26.92 17.10 4.80
CA SER A 448 -27.82 16.51 3.80
C SER A 448 -27.59 17.00 2.37
N ARG A 449 -26.90 18.15 2.21
CA ARG A 449 -26.53 18.70 0.90
C ARG A 449 -25.49 17.84 0.17
N PHE A 450 -24.68 17.09 0.93
CA PHE A 450 -23.66 16.21 0.38
C PHE A 450 -24.19 14.78 0.23
N ARG A 451 -25.07 14.55 -0.74
CA ARG A 451 -25.59 13.21 -1.05
C ARG A 451 -25.52 12.91 -2.54
N TRP A 452 -25.28 11.66 -2.86
CA TRP A 452 -25.40 11.23 -4.24
C TRP A 452 -26.87 11.22 -4.68
N PRO A 453 -27.21 11.82 -5.84
CA PRO A 453 -28.59 11.85 -6.34
C PRO A 453 -29.04 10.52 -6.94
N CYS A 454 -28.18 9.50 -7.00
CA CYS A 454 -28.47 8.23 -7.63
C CYS A 454 -28.42 7.06 -6.64
N SER A 455 -29.02 5.92 -7.03
CA SER A 455 -29.03 4.72 -6.20
C SER A 455 -27.62 4.17 -5.91
N ALA A 456 -27.47 3.46 -4.79
CA ALA A 456 -26.21 2.79 -4.44
C ALA A 456 -25.74 1.82 -5.55
N ARG A 457 -26.68 1.14 -6.23
CA ARG A 457 -26.38 0.23 -7.32
C ARG A 457 -25.79 0.94 -8.52
N THR A 458 -26.44 2.02 -8.95
CA THR A 458 -25.95 2.86 -10.07
C THR A 458 -24.56 3.39 -9.80
N LEU A 459 -24.34 3.90 -8.57
CA LEU A 459 -23.05 4.45 -8.18
C LEU A 459 -21.95 3.37 -8.14
N ASN A 460 -22.23 2.19 -7.60
CA ASN A 460 -21.27 1.09 -7.58
C ASN A 460 -20.95 0.60 -9.01
N ALA A 461 -21.95 0.50 -9.89
CA ALA A 461 -21.72 0.15 -11.30
C ALA A 461 -20.85 1.19 -12.01
N LEU A 462 -21.12 2.48 -11.80
CA LEU A 462 -20.32 3.58 -12.35
C LEU A 462 -18.86 3.51 -11.87
N MET A 463 -18.63 3.27 -10.58
CA MET A 463 -17.28 3.14 -10.03
C MET A 463 -16.53 1.94 -10.59
N VAL A 464 -17.21 0.81 -10.81
CA VAL A 464 -16.63 -0.37 -11.48
C VAL A 464 -16.21 -0.02 -12.90
N LEU A 465 -17.09 0.63 -13.68
CA LEU A 465 -16.78 1.03 -15.06
C LEU A 465 -15.61 2.02 -15.14
N ILE A 466 -15.60 3.04 -14.27
CA ILE A 466 -14.50 4.02 -14.20
C ILE A 466 -13.19 3.33 -13.83
N SER A 467 -13.23 2.37 -12.89
CA SER A 467 -12.02 1.64 -12.49
C SER A 467 -11.50 0.74 -13.61
N ILE A 468 -12.37 0.08 -14.35
CA ILE A 468 -11.98 -0.71 -15.52
C ILE A 468 -11.33 0.21 -16.57
N PHE A 469 -11.97 1.36 -16.88
CA PHE A 469 -11.40 2.34 -17.80
C PHE A 469 -10.02 2.83 -17.32
N ALA A 470 -9.88 3.18 -16.04
CA ALA A 470 -8.61 3.62 -15.47
C ALA A 470 -7.53 2.54 -15.57
N CYS A 471 -7.87 1.27 -15.32
CA CYS A 471 -6.96 0.13 -15.44
C CYS A 471 -6.53 -0.11 -16.91
N ILE A 472 -7.48 -0.05 -17.86
CA ILE A 472 -7.17 -0.18 -19.31
C ILE A 472 -6.25 0.95 -19.75
N TYR A 473 -6.60 2.19 -19.41
CA TYR A 473 -5.80 3.36 -19.73
C TYR A 473 -4.38 3.24 -19.17
N PHE A 474 -4.28 2.85 -17.89
CA PHE A 474 -3.00 2.68 -17.22
C PHE A 474 -2.15 1.58 -17.85
N LEU A 475 -2.74 0.43 -18.18
CA LEU A 475 -2.07 -0.66 -18.89
C LEU A 475 -1.55 -0.21 -20.26
N ALA A 476 -2.35 0.57 -20.99
CA ALA A 476 -1.94 1.13 -22.29
C ALA A 476 -0.75 2.09 -22.14
N VAL A 477 -0.76 2.95 -21.10
CA VAL A 477 0.35 3.87 -20.78
C VAL A 477 1.62 3.09 -20.46
N VAL A 478 1.56 2.05 -19.62
CA VAL A 478 2.70 1.20 -19.27
C VAL A 478 3.23 0.48 -20.50
N ARG A 479 2.35 -0.12 -21.32
CA ARG A 479 2.74 -0.77 -22.56
C ARG A 479 3.46 0.19 -23.52
N ASN A 480 2.89 1.38 -23.72
CA ASN A 480 3.48 2.39 -24.62
C ASN A 480 4.85 2.86 -24.11
N ARG A 481 5.02 3.00 -22.78
CA ARG A 481 6.34 3.36 -22.19
C ARG A 481 7.42 2.34 -22.55
N TYR A 482 7.11 1.07 -22.44
CA TYR A 482 8.14 0.03 -22.51
C TYR A 482 8.22 -0.69 -23.86
N TYR A 483 7.18 -0.68 -24.70
CA TYR A 483 7.12 -1.45 -25.93
C TYR A 483 6.62 -0.66 -27.16
N GLY A 484 6.17 0.60 -26.95
CA GLY A 484 5.65 1.46 -28.01
C GLY A 484 6.68 2.35 -28.68
#